data_a6129478ce80885adb2cd7eefed7de9a
#
_entry.id   a6129478ce80885adb2cd7eefed7de9a
#
_cell.length_a   1.000
_cell.length_b   1.000
_cell.length_c   1.000
_cell.angle_alpha   90.00
_cell.angle_beta   90.00
_cell.angle_gamma   90.00
#
_symmetry.space_group_name_H-M   'P 1'
#
loop_
_entity.id
_entity.type
_entity.pdbx_description
1 polymer ?
#
loop_
_entity_poly.entity_id
_entity_poly.type
_entity_poly.pdbx_seq_one_letter_code
_entity_poly.pdbx_strand_id
1 'polypeptide(L)'
;MTIAVQDLTVLIVEDNVSNFVLMARMLGFLGVTCEWKTSGFEVVEYADTLPRVDLILMDIRLPYEDGYQALRKLRSSERLRSVPVVAVTAYASEDQLNRARAAGFDGFVGKPLDPDRFPDQVRRMLQGEAVWEVE
;
A
#
# COMPACT_ATOMS: atom_id res chain seq x y z
N MET A 1 -8.02 -19.32 -12.76
CA MET A 1 -6.88 -19.86 -12.02
C MET A 1 -6.49 -18.92 -10.88
N THR A 2 -6.36 -19.44 -9.67
CA THR A 2 -5.99 -18.65 -8.52
C THR A 2 -4.47 -18.61 -8.36
N ILE A 3 -3.91 -17.40 -8.27
CA ILE A 3 -2.48 -17.21 -8.05
C ILE A 3 -2.22 -17.37 -6.55
N ALA A 4 -1.22 -18.17 -6.18
CA ALA A 4 -0.86 -18.36 -4.79
C ALA A 4 -0.35 -17.06 -4.18
N VAL A 5 -0.69 -16.79 -2.92
CA VAL A 5 -0.31 -15.56 -2.23
C VAL A 5 1.21 -15.35 -2.24
N GLN A 6 1.99 -16.41 -2.09
CA GLN A 6 3.45 -16.31 -2.11
C GLN A 6 4.03 -15.87 -3.45
N ASP A 7 3.24 -15.90 -4.51
CA ASP A 7 3.66 -15.43 -5.83
C ASP A 7 3.34 -13.95 -6.07
N LEU A 8 2.71 -13.30 -5.10
CA LEU A 8 2.28 -11.91 -5.21
C LEU A 8 3.33 -10.95 -4.65
N THR A 9 3.34 -9.74 -5.18
CA THR A 9 4.28 -8.69 -4.76
C THR A 9 3.53 -7.51 -4.20
N VAL A 10 3.94 -7.06 -3.01
CA VAL A 10 3.41 -5.87 -2.35
C VAL A 10 4.50 -4.80 -2.36
N LEU A 11 4.20 -3.65 -2.95
CA LEU A 11 5.09 -2.50 -2.91
C LEU A 11 4.70 -1.63 -1.72
N ILE A 12 5.65 -1.40 -0.83
CA ILE A 12 5.45 -0.56 0.35
C ILE A 12 6.16 0.77 0.13
N VAL A 13 5.39 1.87 0.13
CA VAL A 13 5.92 3.22 -0.01
C VAL A 13 5.88 3.87 1.36
N GLU A 14 7.03 3.91 2.02
CA GLU A 14 7.18 4.32 3.43
C GLU A 14 8.56 4.91 3.62
N ASP A 15 8.64 6.12 4.19
CA ASP A 15 9.92 6.80 4.38
C ASP A 15 10.68 6.35 5.63
N ASN A 16 10.01 5.73 6.57
CA ASN A 16 10.63 5.28 7.83
C ASN A 16 11.02 3.81 7.73
N VAL A 17 12.32 3.53 7.88
CA VAL A 17 12.83 2.17 7.75
C VAL A 17 12.26 1.22 8.80
N SER A 18 12.06 1.70 10.03
CA SER A 18 11.51 0.87 11.10
C SER A 18 10.07 0.45 10.79
N ASN A 19 9.28 1.35 10.24
CA ASN A 19 7.91 1.05 9.83
C ASN A 19 7.89 0.05 8.68
N PHE A 20 8.79 0.22 7.70
CA PHE A 20 8.89 -0.75 6.61
C PHE A 20 9.26 -2.13 7.12
N VAL A 21 10.30 -2.22 7.99
CA VAL A 21 10.75 -3.51 8.53
C VAL A 21 9.61 -4.20 9.28
N LEU A 22 8.85 -3.44 10.08
CA LEU A 22 7.72 -3.99 10.82
C LEU A 22 6.64 -4.53 9.87
N MET A 23 6.30 -3.75 8.85
CA MET A 23 5.32 -4.19 7.86
C MET A 23 5.79 -5.44 7.11
N ALA A 24 7.05 -5.45 6.69
CA ALA A 24 7.61 -6.60 5.99
C ALA A 24 7.59 -7.86 6.85
N ARG A 25 7.87 -7.73 8.14
CA ARG A 25 7.82 -8.87 9.08
C ARG A 25 6.39 -9.40 9.20
N MET A 26 5.42 -8.51 9.36
CA MET A 26 4.02 -8.91 9.44
C MET A 26 3.59 -9.64 8.16
N LEU A 27 3.98 -9.11 7.01
CA LEU A 27 3.61 -9.69 5.71
C LEU A 27 4.41 -10.95 5.39
N GLY A 28 5.53 -11.15 6.05
CA GLY A 28 6.30 -12.38 5.93
C GLY A 28 5.49 -13.63 6.25
N PHE A 29 4.50 -13.51 7.14
CA PHE A 29 3.62 -14.62 7.47
C PHE A 29 2.74 -15.05 6.29
N LEU A 30 2.51 -14.13 5.34
CA LEU A 30 1.75 -14.46 4.13
C LEU A 30 2.64 -15.04 3.04
N GLY A 31 3.94 -14.85 3.13
CA GLY A 31 4.88 -15.32 2.12
C GLY A 31 4.96 -14.44 0.88
N VAL A 32 4.33 -13.26 0.86
CA VAL A 32 4.41 -12.34 -0.27
C VAL A 32 5.79 -11.73 -0.40
N THR A 33 6.16 -11.31 -1.61
CA THR A 33 7.35 -10.52 -1.84
C THR A 33 7.06 -9.08 -1.48
N CYS A 34 7.90 -8.49 -0.64
CA CYS A 34 7.78 -7.07 -0.27
C CYS A 34 8.88 -6.28 -0.95
N GLU A 35 8.50 -5.23 -1.67
CA GLU A 35 9.41 -4.26 -2.26
C GLU A 35 9.23 -2.94 -1.56
N TRP A 36 10.28 -2.13 -1.51
CA TRP A 36 10.29 -0.88 -0.74
C TRP A 36 10.70 0.31 -1.58
N LYS A 37 9.91 1.39 -1.45
CA LYS A 37 10.23 2.71 -1.99
C LYS A 37 10.12 3.71 -0.84
N THR A 38 11.13 4.57 -0.68
CA THR A 38 11.20 5.47 0.47
C THR A 38 10.35 6.72 0.34
N SER A 39 9.89 7.05 -0.88
CA SER A 39 9.06 8.24 -1.13
C SER A 39 8.16 7.99 -2.32
N GLY A 40 7.21 8.92 -2.54
CA GLY A 40 6.36 8.88 -3.71
C GLY A 40 7.07 9.33 -4.98
N PHE A 41 8.24 9.96 -4.84
CA PHE A 41 9.01 10.44 -5.99
C PHE A 41 9.47 9.27 -6.84
N GLU A 42 9.20 9.34 -8.14
CA GLU A 42 9.54 8.26 -9.09
C GLU A 42 8.91 6.90 -8.75
N VAL A 43 7.77 6.91 -8.07
CA VAL A 43 7.11 5.65 -7.69
C VAL A 43 6.70 4.83 -8.91
N VAL A 44 6.24 5.47 -9.97
CA VAL A 44 5.84 4.78 -11.21
C VAL A 44 7.06 4.15 -11.87
N GLU A 45 8.15 4.90 -11.98
CA GLU A 45 9.38 4.44 -12.60
C GLU A 45 9.94 3.23 -11.83
N TYR A 46 9.92 3.29 -10.50
CA TYR A 46 10.37 2.18 -9.69
C TYR A 46 9.47 0.95 -9.85
N ALA A 47 8.16 1.14 -9.79
CA ALA A 47 7.20 0.06 -9.94
C ALA A 47 7.31 -0.62 -11.30
N ASP A 48 7.64 0.15 -12.33
CA ASP A 48 7.83 -0.39 -13.68
C ASP A 48 9.05 -1.29 -13.80
N THR A 49 10.01 -1.20 -12.87
CA THR A 49 11.16 -2.12 -12.86
C THR A 49 10.83 -3.47 -12.25
N LEU A 50 9.71 -3.58 -11.53
CA LEU A 50 9.34 -4.81 -10.85
C LEU A 50 8.60 -5.75 -11.80
N PRO A 51 8.86 -7.08 -11.72
CA PRO A 51 8.20 -8.05 -12.58
C PRO A 51 6.67 -8.03 -12.44
N ARG A 52 6.19 -7.75 -11.23
CA ARG A 52 4.75 -7.61 -10.96
C ARG A 52 4.55 -6.77 -9.72
N VAL A 53 3.40 -6.11 -9.65
CA VAL A 53 2.95 -5.38 -8.46
C VAL A 53 1.46 -5.70 -8.30
N ASP A 54 1.09 -6.29 -7.18
CA ASP A 54 -0.28 -6.73 -6.93
C ASP A 54 -1.01 -5.85 -5.95
N LEU A 55 -0.29 -5.10 -5.12
CA LEU A 55 -0.84 -4.19 -4.12
C LEU A 55 0.22 -3.14 -3.80
N ILE A 56 -0.20 -1.91 -3.61
CA ILE A 56 0.66 -0.84 -3.14
C ILE A 56 0.12 -0.35 -1.80
N LEU A 57 0.94 -0.42 -0.77
CA LEU A 57 0.66 0.14 0.55
C LEU A 57 1.43 1.45 0.64
N MET A 58 0.71 2.57 0.82
CA MET A 58 1.32 3.88 0.69
C MET A 58 0.99 4.77 1.88
N ASP A 59 2.03 5.31 2.52
CA ASP A 59 1.83 6.37 3.50
C ASP A 59 1.41 7.63 2.75
N ILE A 60 0.48 8.39 3.31
CA ILE A 60 0.03 9.65 2.72
C ILE A 60 1.10 10.73 2.92
N ARG A 61 1.73 10.73 4.09
CA ARG A 61 2.77 11.72 4.42
C ARG A 61 4.15 11.22 4.04
N LEU A 62 4.57 11.56 2.84
CA LEU A 62 5.88 11.15 2.29
C LEU A 62 6.71 12.40 1.99
N PRO A 63 8.05 12.29 2.05
CA PRO A 63 8.91 13.39 1.66
C PRO A 63 8.85 13.63 0.14
N TYR A 64 9.07 14.87 -0.27
CA TYR A 64 9.13 15.35 -1.66
C TYR A 64 7.78 15.33 -2.36
N GLU A 65 7.05 14.23 -2.27
CA GLU A 65 5.79 14.05 -2.95
C GLU A 65 4.86 13.24 -2.06
N ASP A 66 3.70 13.80 -1.69
CA ASP A 66 2.77 13.11 -0.81
C ASP A 66 2.05 11.95 -1.50
N GLY A 67 1.36 11.13 -0.70
CA GLY A 67 0.68 9.94 -1.21
C GLY A 67 -0.42 10.26 -2.22
N TYR A 68 -1.05 11.43 -2.14
CA TYR A 68 -2.09 11.83 -3.10
C TYR A 68 -1.49 12.12 -4.49
N GLN A 69 -0.34 12.79 -4.52
CA GLN A 69 0.37 13.07 -5.76
C GLN A 69 0.87 11.77 -6.39
N ALA A 70 1.44 10.89 -5.58
CA ALA A 70 1.89 9.58 -6.05
C ALA A 70 0.73 8.76 -6.60
N LEU A 71 -0.42 8.78 -5.93
CA LEU A 71 -1.61 8.08 -6.40
C LEU A 71 -2.04 8.56 -7.78
N ARG A 72 -2.06 9.88 -8.00
CA ARG A 72 -2.44 10.44 -9.32
C ARG A 72 -1.51 9.93 -10.42
N LYS A 73 -0.22 9.87 -10.14
CA LYS A 73 0.76 9.33 -11.10
C LYS A 73 0.52 7.86 -11.40
N LEU A 74 0.23 7.07 -10.37
CA LEU A 74 -0.06 5.65 -10.55
C LEU A 74 -1.32 5.44 -11.39
N ARG A 75 -2.36 6.23 -11.15
CA ARG A 75 -3.61 6.15 -11.92
C ARG A 75 -3.45 6.59 -13.37
N SER A 76 -2.42 7.40 -13.65
CA SER A 76 -2.11 7.83 -15.02
C SER A 76 -1.25 6.82 -15.77
N SER A 77 -0.72 5.83 -15.09
CA SER A 77 0.09 4.77 -15.69
C SER A 77 -0.81 3.66 -16.23
N GLU A 78 -0.65 3.33 -17.49
CA GLU A 78 -1.45 2.29 -18.12
C GLU A 78 -1.28 0.94 -17.45
N ARG A 79 -0.05 0.62 -17.04
CA ARG A 79 0.27 -0.65 -16.38
C ARG A 79 -0.22 -0.70 -14.93
N LEU A 80 -0.16 0.44 -14.22
CA LEU A 80 -0.35 0.48 -12.77
C LEU A 80 -1.71 0.99 -12.32
N ARG A 81 -2.49 1.60 -13.21
CA ARG A 81 -3.75 2.25 -12.82
C ARG A 81 -4.79 1.31 -12.21
N SER A 82 -4.69 0.02 -12.49
CA SER A 82 -5.62 -0.98 -11.94
C SER A 82 -5.11 -1.67 -10.70
N VAL A 83 -3.87 -1.38 -10.27
CA VAL A 83 -3.30 -1.98 -9.08
C VAL A 83 -3.94 -1.32 -7.85
N PRO A 84 -4.45 -2.11 -6.88
CA PRO A 84 -4.99 -1.52 -5.66
C PRO A 84 -3.94 -0.72 -4.91
N VAL A 85 -4.30 0.49 -4.47
CA VAL A 85 -3.45 1.36 -3.67
C VAL A 85 -4.18 1.66 -2.36
N VAL A 86 -3.60 1.24 -1.25
CA VAL A 86 -4.20 1.39 0.07
C VAL A 86 -3.35 2.35 0.90
N ALA A 87 -4.01 3.35 1.49
CA ALA A 87 -3.34 4.30 2.38
C ALA A 87 -3.07 3.64 3.73
N VAL A 88 -1.83 3.76 4.23
CA VAL A 88 -1.44 3.27 5.55
C VAL A 88 -0.76 4.44 6.26
N THR A 89 -1.45 5.07 7.20
CA THR A 89 -0.99 6.35 7.74
C THR A 89 -1.26 6.50 9.23
N ALA A 90 -0.37 7.26 9.90
CA ALA A 90 -0.57 7.66 11.30
C ALA A 90 -1.63 8.74 11.45
N TYR A 91 -1.98 9.42 10.37
CA TYR A 91 -3.01 10.45 10.37
C TYR A 91 -4.37 9.82 10.06
N ALA A 92 -4.81 8.96 10.97
CA ALA A 92 -6.01 8.15 10.77
C ALA A 92 -7.19 8.77 11.53
N SER A 93 -8.16 9.26 10.78
CA SER A 93 -9.42 9.76 11.28
C SER A 93 -10.48 9.48 10.22
N GLU A 94 -11.76 9.61 10.59
CA GLU A 94 -12.85 9.46 9.63
C GLU A 94 -12.72 10.47 8.49
N ASP A 95 -12.31 11.72 8.81
CA ASP A 95 -12.12 12.75 7.80
C ASP A 95 -11.01 12.38 6.82
N GLN A 96 -9.88 11.87 7.32
CA GLN A 96 -8.77 11.45 6.48
C GLN A 96 -9.14 10.24 5.63
N LEU A 97 -9.88 9.29 6.21
CA LEU A 97 -10.37 8.13 5.48
C LEU A 97 -11.28 8.57 4.32
N ASN A 98 -12.22 9.47 4.60
CA ASN A 98 -13.14 9.95 3.58
C ASN A 98 -12.41 10.72 2.48
N ARG A 99 -11.38 11.49 2.84
CA ARG A 99 -10.56 12.21 1.87
C ARG A 99 -9.78 11.24 0.97
N ALA A 100 -9.22 10.19 1.55
CA ALA A 100 -8.50 9.18 0.79
C ALA A 100 -9.44 8.44 -0.17
N ARG A 101 -10.62 8.09 0.31
CA ARG A 101 -11.63 7.44 -0.54
C ARG A 101 -12.02 8.33 -1.72
N ALA A 102 -12.26 9.60 -1.46
CA ALA A 102 -12.63 10.57 -2.51
C ALA A 102 -11.50 10.77 -3.52
N ALA A 103 -10.25 10.65 -3.09
CA ALA A 103 -9.10 10.81 -3.96
C ALA A 103 -8.84 9.60 -4.86
N GLY A 104 -9.44 8.44 -4.55
CA GLY A 104 -9.30 7.25 -5.38
C GLY A 104 -8.44 6.15 -4.80
N PHE A 105 -8.08 6.23 -3.51
CA PHE A 105 -7.48 5.09 -2.83
C PHE A 105 -8.49 3.95 -2.76
N ASP A 106 -7.98 2.72 -2.76
CA ASP A 106 -8.81 1.51 -2.72
C ASP A 106 -9.02 1.00 -1.30
N GLY A 107 -8.37 1.60 -0.32
CA GLY A 107 -8.52 1.24 1.08
C GLY A 107 -7.74 2.17 1.98
N PHE A 108 -7.89 1.97 3.28
CA PHE A 108 -7.28 2.83 4.29
C PHE A 108 -7.08 2.03 5.58
N VAL A 109 -5.87 2.08 6.13
CA VAL A 109 -5.56 1.46 7.42
C VAL A 109 -4.80 2.46 8.27
N GLY A 110 -5.27 2.68 9.49
CA GLY A 110 -4.61 3.57 10.44
C GLY A 110 -3.47 2.89 11.18
N LYS A 111 -2.40 3.64 11.42
CA LYS A 111 -1.31 3.21 12.30
C LYS A 111 -1.66 3.58 13.74
N PRO A 112 -1.13 2.87 14.74
CA PRO A 112 -0.19 1.76 14.65
C PRO A 112 -0.85 0.49 14.10
N LEU A 113 -0.07 -0.28 13.34
CA LEU A 113 -0.55 -1.53 12.76
C LEU A 113 -0.61 -2.62 13.83
N ASP A 114 -1.68 -3.40 13.80
CA ASP A 114 -1.87 -4.50 14.72
C ASP A 114 -1.26 -5.77 14.10
N PRO A 115 -0.23 -6.38 14.74
CA PRO A 115 0.41 -7.58 14.19
C PRO A 115 -0.56 -8.75 14.00
N ASP A 116 -1.63 -8.80 14.79
CA ASP A 116 -2.61 -9.88 14.70
C ASP A 116 -3.63 -9.64 13.59
N ARG A 117 -3.85 -8.39 13.19
CA ARG A 117 -4.87 -8.00 12.20
C ARG A 117 -4.30 -7.67 10.84
N PHE A 118 -3.14 -7.02 10.80
CA PHE A 118 -2.63 -6.47 9.55
C PHE A 118 -2.38 -7.53 8.47
N PRO A 119 -1.78 -8.71 8.79
CA PRO A 119 -1.64 -9.74 7.76
C PRO A 119 -2.96 -10.16 7.14
N ASP A 120 -4.01 -10.31 7.95
CA ASP A 120 -5.34 -10.66 7.42
C ASP A 120 -5.93 -9.54 6.57
N GLN A 121 -5.75 -8.29 6.98
CA GLN A 121 -6.20 -7.14 6.20
C GLN A 121 -5.54 -7.15 4.82
N VAL A 122 -4.22 -7.38 4.75
CA VAL A 122 -3.51 -7.42 3.48
C VAL A 122 -3.95 -8.62 2.64
N ARG A 123 -4.14 -9.77 3.26
CA ARG A 123 -4.64 -10.94 2.54
C ARG A 123 -5.99 -10.63 1.87
N ARG A 124 -6.88 -9.95 2.58
CA ARG A 124 -8.19 -9.55 2.04
C ARG A 124 -8.03 -8.56 0.88
N MET A 125 -7.13 -7.58 1.02
CA MET A 125 -6.83 -6.64 -0.06
C MET A 125 -6.34 -7.36 -1.31
N LEU A 126 -5.47 -8.35 -1.14
CA LEU A 126 -4.94 -9.14 -2.24
C LEU A 126 -6.01 -10.01 -2.92
N GLN A 127 -7.10 -10.28 -2.21
CA GLN A 127 -8.25 -11.01 -2.75
C GLN A 127 -9.29 -10.08 -3.38
N GLY A 128 -9.00 -8.79 -3.44
CA GLY A 128 -9.89 -7.81 -4.05
C GLY A 128 -10.91 -7.19 -3.11
N GLU A 129 -10.81 -7.45 -1.81
CA GLU A 129 -11.72 -6.85 -0.84
C GLU A 129 -11.22 -5.45 -0.45
N ALA A 130 -12.16 -4.53 -0.26
CA ALA A 130 -11.85 -3.19 0.22
C ALA A 130 -11.76 -3.22 1.75
N VAL A 131 -10.69 -2.62 2.29
CA VAL A 131 -10.48 -2.51 3.74
C VAL A 131 -10.38 -1.03 4.09
N TRP A 132 -11.30 -0.54 4.90
CA TRP A 132 -11.39 0.86 5.31
C TRP A 132 -11.48 0.91 6.83
N GLU A 133 -10.33 1.02 7.50
CA GLU A 133 -10.27 0.96 8.96
C GLU A 133 -9.36 2.03 9.53
N VAL A 134 -9.88 2.86 10.45
CA VAL A 134 -9.10 3.91 11.11
C VAL A 134 -8.26 3.32 12.24
N GLU A 135 -8.62 2.16 12.72
CA GLU A 135 -7.92 1.49 13.82
C GLU A 135 -7.67 0.02 13.46
#